data_0e7a06849666877897d2d7dd89bdfdfd
#
_entry.id   0e7a06849666877897d2d7dd89bdfdfd
#
_cell.length_a   1.000
_cell.length_b   1.000
_cell.length_c   1.000
_cell.angle_alpha   90.00
_cell.angle_beta   90.00
_cell.angle_gamma   90.00
#
_symmetry.space_group_name_H-M   'P 1'
#
loop_
_entity.id
_entity.type
_entity.pdbx_description
1 polymer ?
#
loop_
_entity_poly.entity_id
_entity_poly.type
_entity_poly.pdbx_seq_one_letter_code
_entity_poly.pdbx_strand_id
1 'polypeptide(L)'
;EGKKVAEAAGTQGKIELENVKLWQPLNSYLYQIKVTAGEDVYTLPYGVRSVRVDGVKFLINEKPFYFKGYGKHEDTFPNGRGINLPMNTKDISIMKWQHANSFRTSHYPYSEEMMRLCDEEGIVVIDETTAVGVNLQFGGGANFGGERIGTFDKEHGVQTQEHHKDVIKDLISRDKNHACVVMWSIANEPDSAAEGAYDYFKPLYDLARELDPQKRPCTLVSVQGTTADTDCSSKLSDVICLNRYYGWYFGGPDLEISEKGLRKELSDWGKLGKPVMFTEYGADTVSGLHDTTSVMYTEEYQVEYYEMNNKVFDEFDFVVGEQAWNFADFATSQSLLRVQG
;
A
#
# COMPACT_ATOMS: atom_id res chain seq x y z
N GLU A 1 -21.78 -25.31 -10.36
CA GLU A 1 -21.23 -24.19 -11.15
C GLU A 1 -22.29 -23.74 -12.15
N GLY A 2 -22.45 -22.40 -12.36
CA GLY A 2 -23.50 -21.83 -13.20
C GLY A 2 -24.93 -21.85 -12.61
N LYS A 3 -25.09 -22.22 -11.33
CA LYS A 3 -26.37 -22.18 -10.65
C LYS A 3 -26.70 -20.75 -10.22
N LYS A 4 -27.90 -20.25 -10.64
CA LYS A 4 -28.41 -18.98 -10.12
C LYS A 4 -28.71 -19.11 -8.62
N VAL A 5 -28.13 -18.20 -7.83
CA VAL A 5 -28.26 -18.21 -6.37
C VAL A 5 -29.19 -17.12 -5.84
N ALA A 6 -29.35 -16.03 -6.60
CA ALA A 6 -30.31 -14.97 -6.29
C ALA A 6 -30.61 -14.12 -7.51
N GLU A 7 -31.65 -13.28 -7.45
CA GLU A 7 -32.07 -12.36 -8.50
C GLU A 7 -32.77 -11.16 -7.88
N ALA A 8 -32.59 -10.00 -8.48
CA ALA A 8 -33.36 -8.80 -8.18
C ALA A 8 -33.71 -8.08 -9.49
N ALA A 9 -34.84 -7.37 -9.53
CA ALA A 9 -35.25 -6.58 -10.66
C ALA A 9 -35.34 -5.10 -10.27
N GLY A 10 -35.08 -4.21 -11.24
CA GLY A 10 -35.12 -2.76 -11.05
C GLY A 10 -33.76 -2.09 -11.32
N THR A 11 -33.74 -0.78 -11.28
CA THR A 11 -32.53 0.03 -11.44
C THR A 11 -31.68 0.11 -10.15
N GLN A 12 -32.27 -0.26 -9.03
CA GLN A 12 -31.63 -0.40 -7.72
C GLN A 12 -32.25 -1.59 -7.00
N GLY A 13 -31.44 -2.31 -6.23
CA GLY A 13 -31.92 -3.48 -5.49
C GLY A 13 -30.92 -3.97 -4.45
N LYS A 14 -31.41 -4.85 -3.59
CA LYS A 14 -30.63 -5.57 -2.60
C LYS A 14 -30.79 -7.06 -2.85
N ILE A 15 -29.69 -7.78 -2.85
CA ILE A 15 -29.66 -9.23 -2.93
C ILE A 15 -29.11 -9.77 -1.64
N GLU A 16 -29.81 -10.68 -1.01
CA GLU A 16 -29.36 -11.41 0.16
C GLU A 16 -28.99 -12.84 -0.27
N LEU A 17 -27.80 -13.27 0.12
CA LEU A 17 -27.31 -14.61 -0.16
C LEU A 17 -27.29 -15.43 1.13
N GLU A 18 -28.00 -16.56 1.14
CA GLU A 18 -27.88 -17.55 2.20
C GLU A 18 -26.67 -18.45 1.95
N ASN A 19 -25.95 -18.82 3.02
CA ASN A 19 -24.77 -19.70 2.95
C ASN A 19 -23.71 -19.19 1.95
N VAL A 20 -23.43 -17.89 2.01
CA VAL A 20 -22.50 -17.23 1.12
C VAL A 20 -21.10 -17.86 1.20
N LYS A 21 -20.51 -18.13 0.04
CA LYS A 21 -19.10 -18.54 -0.05
C LYS A 21 -18.25 -17.29 -0.19
N LEU A 22 -17.40 -17.06 0.81
CA LEU A 22 -16.60 -15.85 0.89
C LEU A 22 -15.37 -15.93 -0.01
N TRP A 23 -15.00 -14.78 -0.57
CA TRP A 23 -13.67 -14.57 -1.12
C TRP A 23 -12.66 -14.53 0.04
N GLN A 24 -11.56 -15.24 -0.08
CA GLN A 24 -10.53 -15.30 0.95
C GLN A 24 -9.15 -15.06 0.32
N PRO A 25 -8.22 -14.45 1.05
CA PRO A 25 -6.83 -14.35 0.62
C PRO A 25 -6.27 -15.72 0.23
N LEU A 26 -5.60 -15.81 -0.92
CA LEU A 26 -5.01 -17.02 -1.52
C LEU A 26 -5.99 -18.20 -1.77
N ASN A 27 -7.26 -17.99 -1.51
CA ASN A 27 -8.33 -18.99 -1.75
C ASN A 27 -9.61 -18.25 -2.19
N SER A 28 -9.52 -17.60 -3.33
CA SER A 28 -10.55 -16.76 -3.89
C SER A 28 -11.80 -17.56 -4.30
N TYR A 29 -12.94 -16.97 -4.09
CA TYR A 29 -14.20 -17.42 -4.69
C TYR A 29 -14.94 -16.21 -5.24
N LEU A 30 -15.30 -16.29 -6.53
CA LEU A 30 -16.00 -15.22 -7.23
C LEU A 30 -17.36 -15.69 -7.71
N TYR A 31 -18.40 -14.95 -7.35
CA TYR A 31 -19.70 -15.03 -8.00
C TYR A 31 -19.66 -14.33 -9.34
N GLN A 32 -20.61 -14.69 -10.22
CA GLN A 32 -20.83 -13.97 -11.47
C GLN A 32 -22.11 -13.13 -11.32
N ILE A 33 -21.96 -11.82 -11.36
CA ILE A 33 -23.11 -10.90 -11.43
C ILE A 33 -23.45 -10.70 -12.90
N LYS A 34 -24.65 -11.08 -13.28
CA LYS A 34 -25.18 -10.85 -14.64
C LYS A 34 -26.20 -9.73 -14.57
N VAL A 35 -25.93 -8.63 -15.24
CA VAL A 35 -26.84 -7.50 -15.38
C VAL A 35 -27.47 -7.57 -16.78
N THR A 36 -28.80 -7.49 -16.87
CA THR A 36 -29.53 -7.48 -18.14
C THR A 36 -30.38 -6.22 -18.21
N ALA A 37 -30.21 -5.44 -19.28
CA ALA A 37 -30.97 -4.22 -19.53
C ALA A 37 -31.47 -4.25 -20.98
N GLY A 38 -32.74 -4.66 -21.17
CA GLY A 38 -33.29 -4.94 -22.51
C GLY A 38 -32.55 -6.11 -23.16
N GLU A 39 -31.93 -5.88 -24.29
CA GLU A 39 -31.10 -6.87 -25.01
C GLU A 39 -29.65 -6.90 -24.56
N ASP A 40 -29.19 -5.87 -23.82
CA ASP A 40 -27.84 -5.80 -23.35
C ASP A 40 -27.61 -6.68 -22.13
N VAL A 41 -26.47 -7.37 -22.13
CA VAL A 41 -26.01 -8.24 -21.03
C VAL A 41 -24.59 -7.93 -20.67
N TYR A 42 -24.35 -7.63 -19.38
CA TYR A 42 -23.04 -7.46 -18.82
C TYR A 42 -22.82 -8.45 -17.68
N THR A 43 -21.67 -9.11 -17.67
CA THR A 43 -21.31 -10.07 -16.63
C THR A 43 -19.96 -9.68 -16.02
N LEU A 44 -19.92 -9.65 -14.69
CA LEU A 44 -18.70 -9.31 -13.94
C LEU A 44 -18.49 -10.29 -12.78
N PRO A 45 -17.24 -10.63 -12.47
CA PRO A 45 -16.90 -11.37 -11.26
C PRO A 45 -17.11 -10.48 -10.02
N TYR A 46 -17.49 -11.09 -8.91
CA TYR A 46 -17.69 -10.40 -7.65
C TYR A 46 -17.35 -11.28 -6.45
N GLY A 47 -16.40 -10.87 -5.63
CA GLY A 47 -16.02 -11.54 -4.40
C GLY A 47 -16.74 -10.93 -3.19
N VAL A 48 -17.35 -11.76 -2.39
CA VAL A 48 -18.02 -11.35 -1.14
C VAL A 48 -17.05 -11.53 0.03
N ARG A 49 -16.76 -10.46 0.74
CA ARG A 49 -15.92 -10.50 1.96
C ARG A 49 -16.24 -9.32 2.87
N SER A 50 -15.83 -9.38 4.13
CA SER A 50 -15.78 -8.23 5.04
C SER A 50 -14.34 -7.82 5.32
N VAL A 51 -14.15 -6.51 5.56
CA VAL A 51 -12.87 -5.92 5.98
C VAL A 51 -13.13 -4.90 7.07
N ARG A 52 -12.39 -4.96 8.15
CA ARG A 52 -12.44 -3.95 9.21
C ARG A 52 -11.19 -3.96 10.08
N VAL A 53 -10.99 -2.89 10.80
CA VAL A 53 -10.03 -2.80 11.90
C VAL A 53 -10.76 -3.02 13.22
N ASP A 54 -10.13 -3.76 14.14
CA ASP A 54 -10.64 -4.01 15.48
C ASP A 54 -9.51 -3.88 16.50
N GLY A 55 -9.49 -2.75 17.18
CA GLY A 55 -8.36 -2.38 18.04
C GLY A 55 -7.06 -2.34 17.23
N VAL A 56 -6.11 -3.19 17.57
CA VAL A 56 -4.82 -3.29 16.89
C VAL A 56 -4.78 -4.35 15.78
N LYS A 57 -5.92 -4.91 15.40
CA LYS A 57 -5.99 -6.01 14.42
C LYS A 57 -6.62 -5.55 13.11
N PHE A 58 -6.09 -6.06 12.01
CA PHE A 58 -6.74 -5.99 10.71
C PHE A 58 -7.48 -7.30 10.44
N LEU A 59 -8.76 -7.21 10.09
CA LEU A 59 -9.60 -8.40 9.92
C LEU A 59 -10.14 -8.49 8.49
N ILE A 60 -10.01 -9.69 7.90
CA ILE A 60 -10.72 -10.08 6.67
C ILE A 60 -11.63 -11.26 7.03
N ASN A 61 -12.93 -11.15 6.75
CA ASN A 61 -13.92 -12.16 7.13
C ASN A 61 -13.88 -12.52 8.62
N GLU A 62 -13.74 -11.51 9.47
CA GLU A 62 -13.65 -11.61 10.93
C GLU A 62 -12.42 -12.40 11.44
N LYS A 63 -11.45 -12.68 10.59
CA LYS A 63 -10.19 -13.35 10.95
C LYS A 63 -9.03 -12.38 10.88
N PRO A 64 -8.10 -12.43 11.85
CA PRO A 64 -6.87 -11.65 11.76
C PRO A 64 -6.12 -11.95 10.46
N PHE A 65 -5.72 -10.89 9.79
CA PHE A 65 -4.92 -10.97 8.56
C PHE A 65 -3.59 -10.25 8.77
N TYR A 66 -2.51 -10.90 8.38
CA TYR A 66 -1.17 -10.35 8.39
C TYR A 66 -0.69 -10.17 6.94
N PHE A 67 -0.37 -8.95 6.57
CA PHE A 67 0.11 -8.63 5.23
C PHE A 67 1.56 -9.09 5.07
N LYS A 68 1.82 -9.96 4.09
CA LYS A 68 3.16 -10.36 3.67
C LYS A 68 3.32 -10.08 2.19
N GLY A 69 4.28 -9.24 1.83
CA GLY A 69 4.42 -8.92 0.42
C GLY A 69 5.35 -7.78 0.10
N TYR A 70 4.91 -6.93 -0.81
CA TYR A 70 5.78 -5.98 -1.46
C TYR A 70 5.11 -4.64 -1.75
N GLY A 71 5.91 -3.54 -1.74
CA GLY A 71 5.69 -2.45 -2.65
C GLY A 71 6.06 -2.89 -4.06
N LYS A 72 5.32 -2.46 -5.06
CA LYS A 72 5.50 -2.89 -6.45
C LYS A 72 5.33 -1.70 -7.38
N HIS A 73 5.94 -1.73 -8.55
CA HIS A 73 5.57 -0.89 -9.67
C HIS A 73 4.89 -1.71 -10.78
N GLU A 74 3.90 -1.13 -11.48
CA GLU A 74 3.34 -1.70 -12.70
C GLU A 74 4.19 -1.28 -13.90
N ASP A 75 5.43 -1.75 -13.90
CA ASP A 75 6.45 -1.42 -14.87
C ASP A 75 7.12 -2.71 -15.32
N THR A 76 7.25 -2.91 -16.63
CA THR A 76 7.86 -4.10 -17.21
C THR A 76 8.76 -3.75 -18.38
N PHE A 77 9.91 -4.41 -18.48
CA PHE A 77 10.75 -4.28 -19.67
C PHE A 77 10.20 -5.15 -20.83
N PRO A 78 10.07 -4.65 -22.05
CA PRO A 78 10.37 -3.28 -22.51
C PRO A 78 9.16 -2.34 -22.53
N ASN A 79 8.02 -2.76 -21.97
CA ASN A 79 6.74 -2.08 -22.13
C ASN A 79 6.60 -0.82 -21.25
N GLY A 80 7.50 -0.62 -20.25
CA GLY A 80 7.29 0.38 -19.22
C GLY A 80 5.97 0.17 -18.52
N ARG A 81 5.16 1.21 -18.37
CA ARG A 81 3.81 1.14 -17.76
C ARG A 81 2.70 0.70 -18.72
N GLY A 82 3.05 0.25 -19.92
CA GLY A 82 2.09 -0.38 -20.82
C GLY A 82 1.63 -1.72 -20.30
N ILE A 83 0.33 -2.01 -20.40
CA ILE A 83 -0.28 -3.25 -19.89
C ILE A 83 0.41 -4.47 -20.50
N ASN A 84 0.88 -5.37 -19.65
CA ASN A 84 1.51 -6.63 -20.04
C ASN A 84 0.92 -7.79 -19.20
N LEU A 85 -0.19 -8.35 -19.66
CA LEU A 85 -0.90 -9.41 -18.93
C LEU A 85 -0.06 -10.66 -18.63
N PRO A 86 0.79 -11.18 -19.56
CA PRO A 86 1.70 -12.26 -19.23
C PRO A 86 2.65 -11.96 -18.08
N MET A 87 3.18 -10.73 -18.01
CA MET A 87 4.05 -10.32 -16.91
C MET A 87 3.27 -10.15 -15.60
N ASN A 88 2.06 -9.59 -15.63
CA ASN A 88 1.20 -9.52 -14.46
C ASN A 88 0.96 -10.92 -13.87
N THR A 89 0.64 -11.90 -14.73
CA THR A 89 0.44 -13.30 -14.32
C THR A 89 1.72 -13.89 -13.73
N LYS A 90 2.88 -13.61 -14.33
CA LYS A 90 4.19 -14.06 -13.84
C LYS A 90 4.49 -13.47 -12.47
N ASP A 91 4.28 -12.17 -12.29
CA ASP A 91 4.52 -11.47 -11.03
C ASP A 91 3.69 -12.07 -9.89
N ILE A 92 2.39 -12.25 -10.11
CA ILE A 92 1.50 -12.87 -9.12
C ILE A 92 1.93 -14.31 -8.81
N SER A 93 2.35 -15.08 -9.81
CA SER A 93 2.84 -16.44 -9.62
C SER A 93 4.10 -16.47 -8.77
N ILE A 94 5.05 -15.54 -8.99
CA ILE A 94 6.26 -15.41 -8.19
C ILE A 94 5.92 -14.98 -6.75
N MET A 95 5.05 -14.02 -6.57
CA MET A 95 4.59 -13.61 -5.22
C MET A 95 4.02 -14.81 -4.46
N LYS A 96 3.14 -15.59 -5.07
CA LYS A 96 2.57 -16.79 -4.45
C LYS A 96 3.64 -17.84 -4.13
N TRP A 97 4.61 -18.03 -5.02
CA TRP A 97 5.73 -18.93 -4.79
C TRP A 97 6.60 -18.49 -3.61
N GLN A 98 6.77 -17.20 -3.40
CA GLN A 98 7.45 -16.60 -2.24
C GLN A 98 6.57 -16.53 -0.99
N HIS A 99 5.37 -17.10 -1.01
CA HIS A 99 4.37 -17.02 0.08
C HIS A 99 3.90 -15.61 0.42
N ALA A 100 4.03 -14.66 -0.49
CA ALA A 100 3.41 -13.37 -0.37
C ALA A 100 1.89 -13.46 -0.58
N ASN A 101 1.14 -12.64 0.13
CA ASN A 101 -0.32 -12.59 0.07
C ASN A 101 -0.86 -11.21 -0.33
N SER A 102 0.01 -10.22 -0.44
CA SER A 102 -0.41 -8.83 -0.63
C SER A 102 0.64 -7.98 -1.36
N PHE A 103 0.19 -6.89 -1.94
CA PHE A 103 1.05 -5.79 -2.38
C PHE A 103 0.33 -4.44 -2.28
N ARG A 104 1.10 -3.36 -2.38
CA ARG A 104 0.61 -1.99 -2.53
C ARG A 104 0.85 -1.51 -3.97
N THR A 105 -0.15 -0.85 -4.55
CA THR A 105 -0.04 -0.25 -5.89
C THR A 105 0.80 1.02 -5.86
N SER A 106 2.08 0.87 -5.56
CA SER A 106 3.01 2.00 -5.46
C SER A 106 3.29 2.61 -6.84
N HIS A 107 3.15 3.90 -7.08
CA HIS A 107 2.52 4.92 -6.26
C HIS A 107 1.40 5.56 -7.09
N TYR A 108 0.52 4.77 -7.64
CA TYR A 108 -0.56 5.14 -8.57
C TYR A 108 -1.53 3.97 -8.75
N PRO A 109 -2.77 4.24 -9.18
CA PRO A 109 -3.71 3.15 -9.51
C PRO A 109 -3.15 2.27 -10.63
N TYR A 110 -3.17 0.95 -10.40
CA TYR A 110 -2.76 -0.02 -11.42
C TYR A 110 -3.89 -0.31 -12.40
N SER A 111 -3.59 -1.09 -13.44
CA SER A 111 -4.59 -1.49 -14.43
C SER A 111 -5.74 -2.29 -13.79
N GLU A 112 -6.93 -2.14 -14.35
CA GLU A 112 -8.11 -2.90 -13.93
C GLU A 112 -7.89 -4.40 -14.15
N GLU A 113 -7.11 -4.78 -15.15
CA GLU A 113 -6.68 -6.14 -15.43
C GLU A 113 -5.85 -6.73 -14.29
N MET A 114 -4.98 -5.94 -13.67
CA MET A 114 -4.24 -6.37 -12.48
C MET A 114 -5.19 -6.57 -11.29
N MET A 115 -6.16 -5.67 -11.09
CA MET A 115 -7.14 -5.82 -10.01
C MET A 115 -8.00 -7.08 -10.21
N ARG A 116 -8.44 -7.35 -11.44
CA ARG A 116 -9.19 -8.60 -11.77
C ARG A 116 -8.35 -9.84 -11.51
N LEU A 117 -7.09 -9.83 -11.91
CA LEU A 117 -6.17 -10.94 -11.64
C LEU A 117 -6.00 -11.16 -10.13
N CYS A 118 -5.87 -10.09 -9.34
CA CYS A 118 -5.78 -10.19 -7.89
C CYS A 118 -7.08 -10.73 -7.25
N ASP A 119 -8.25 -10.36 -7.78
CA ASP A 119 -9.52 -10.94 -7.36
C ASP A 119 -9.56 -12.46 -7.61
N GLU A 120 -9.09 -12.90 -8.78
CA GLU A 120 -9.04 -14.32 -9.19
C GLU A 120 -8.04 -15.12 -8.37
N GLU A 121 -6.86 -14.56 -8.13
CA GLU A 121 -5.74 -15.25 -7.47
C GLU A 121 -5.74 -15.11 -5.93
N GLY A 122 -6.63 -14.27 -5.39
CA GLY A 122 -6.75 -14.04 -3.96
C GLY A 122 -5.60 -13.21 -3.37
N ILE A 123 -4.97 -12.35 -4.14
CA ILE A 123 -3.94 -11.44 -3.67
C ILE A 123 -4.60 -10.17 -3.11
N VAL A 124 -4.25 -9.82 -1.89
CA VAL A 124 -4.76 -8.63 -1.20
C VAL A 124 -4.03 -7.37 -1.68
N VAL A 125 -4.79 -6.31 -1.94
CA VAL A 125 -4.25 -5.06 -2.48
C VAL A 125 -4.53 -3.89 -1.54
N ILE A 126 -3.50 -3.09 -1.28
CA ILE A 126 -3.61 -1.73 -0.78
C ILE A 126 -3.57 -0.83 -2.01
N ASP A 127 -4.69 -0.18 -2.30
CA ASP A 127 -4.83 0.60 -3.53
C ASP A 127 -4.53 2.08 -3.28
N GLU A 128 -3.54 2.62 -4.03
CA GLU A 128 -2.94 3.91 -3.73
C GLU A 128 -3.25 4.95 -4.81
N THR A 129 -3.53 6.16 -4.36
CA THR A 129 -3.70 7.32 -5.24
C THR A 129 -2.38 7.77 -5.82
N THR A 130 -2.43 8.51 -6.93
CA THR A 130 -1.24 9.14 -7.53
C THR A 130 -0.81 10.38 -6.74
N ALA A 131 -0.41 10.20 -5.50
CA ALA A 131 0.00 11.29 -4.61
C ALA A 131 1.36 10.99 -3.97
N VAL A 132 2.37 10.87 -4.81
CA VAL A 132 3.79 10.82 -4.43
C VAL A 132 4.41 12.20 -4.65
N GLY A 133 5.29 12.64 -3.75
CA GLY A 133 5.95 13.94 -3.84
C GLY A 133 5.13 15.13 -3.33
N VAL A 134 4.06 14.92 -2.57
CA VAL A 134 3.38 15.98 -1.79
C VAL A 134 4.26 16.34 -0.58
N ASN A 135 5.51 16.68 -0.88
CA ASN A 135 6.54 17.02 0.09
C ASN A 135 7.62 17.86 -0.60
N LEU A 136 7.56 19.18 -0.44
CA LEU A 136 8.52 20.11 -1.05
C LEU A 136 9.92 20.01 -0.42
N GLN A 137 10.05 19.32 0.71
CA GLN A 137 11.34 19.10 1.37
C GLN A 137 12.02 17.81 0.88
N PHE A 138 11.28 16.94 0.19
CA PHE A 138 11.77 15.67 -0.31
C PHE A 138 12.50 15.87 -1.63
N GLY A 139 13.72 15.39 -1.72
CA GLY A 139 14.48 15.45 -2.96
C GLY A 139 15.75 16.29 -2.94
N GLY A 140 16.12 16.83 -1.79
CA GLY A 140 17.48 17.33 -1.51
C GLY A 140 18.01 18.33 -2.53
N GLY A 141 17.16 19.14 -3.12
CA GLY A 141 17.62 20.29 -3.88
C GLY A 141 18.47 21.16 -2.98
N ALA A 142 19.74 21.38 -3.34
CA ALA A 142 20.60 22.28 -2.62
C ALA A 142 19.90 23.64 -2.53
N ASN A 143 19.33 23.96 -1.37
CA ASN A 143 18.79 25.28 -1.11
C ASN A 143 19.95 26.26 -1.03
N PHE A 144 20.24 26.91 -2.13
CA PHE A 144 21.23 27.99 -2.21
C PHE A 144 20.68 29.26 -1.53
N GLY A 145 20.32 29.16 -0.22
CA GLY A 145 20.05 30.33 0.61
C GLY A 145 18.66 31.00 0.48
N GLY A 146 17.66 30.32 -0.07
CA GLY A 146 16.27 30.78 -0.05
C GLY A 146 15.52 30.38 1.22
N GLU A 147 14.48 31.13 1.59
CA GLU A 147 13.52 30.70 2.62
C GLU A 147 12.85 29.39 2.20
N ARG A 148 12.74 28.42 3.13
CA ARG A 148 12.03 27.19 2.88
C ARG A 148 10.53 27.45 2.88
N ILE A 149 9.90 27.21 1.75
CA ILE A 149 8.44 27.25 1.64
C ILE A 149 7.87 25.98 2.29
N GLY A 150 6.91 26.13 3.20
CA GLY A 150 6.19 25.00 3.78
C GLY A 150 5.38 24.27 2.70
N THR A 151 5.35 22.94 2.74
CA THR A 151 4.65 22.14 1.74
C THR A 151 3.18 22.53 1.59
N PHE A 152 2.52 22.86 2.68
CA PHE A 152 1.09 23.24 2.71
C PHE A 152 0.89 24.74 2.97
N ASP A 153 1.91 25.56 2.66
CA ASP A 153 1.73 27.02 2.66
C ASP A 153 0.59 27.43 1.73
N LYS A 154 -0.26 28.35 2.18
CA LYS A 154 -1.49 28.70 1.46
C LYS A 154 -1.24 29.44 0.14
N GLU A 155 -0.13 30.12 0.04
CA GLU A 155 0.19 31.00 -1.10
C GLU A 155 1.18 30.36 -2.05
N HIS A 156 2.19 29.67 -1.52
CA HIS A 156 3.32 29.17 -2.26
C HIS A 156 3.53 27.64 -2.16
N GLY A 157 2.76 26.97 -1.31
CA GLY A 157 2.78 25.52 -1.17
C GLY A 157 2.04 24.77 -2.27
N VAL A 158 1.80 23.48 -2.06
CA VAL A 158 1.05 22.65 -3.01
C VAL A 158 -0.41 23.09 -3.11
N GLN A 159 -0.90 23.31 -4.32
CA GLN A 159 -2.26 23.75 -4.62
C GLN A 159 -3.12 22.63 -5.24
N THR A 160 -2.82 21.38 -4.90
CA THR A 160 -3.37 20.20 -5.58
C THR A 160 -4.53 19.53 -4.86
N GLN A 161 -5.03 20.07 -3.74
CA GLN A 161 -6.03 19.39 -2.90
C GLN A 161 -7.32 19.05 -3.65
N GLU A 162 -7.85 19.95 -4.47
CA GLU A 162 -9.08 19.68 -5.24
C GLU A 162 -8.86 18.61 -6.30
N HIS A 163 -7.74 18.65 -7.00
CA HIS A 163 -7.37 17.59 -7.94
C HIS A 163 -7.18 16.24 -7.23
N HIS A 164 -6.58 16.25 -6.04
CA HIS A 164 -6.42 15.04 -5.24
C HIS A 164 -7.78 14.43 -4.83
N LYS A 165 -8.78 15.26 -4.55
CA LYS A 165 -10.16 14.78 -4.35
C LYS A 165 -10.72 14.09 -5.59
N ASP A 166 -10.46 14.63 -6.78
CA ASP A 166 -10.92 14.02 -8.03
C ASP A 166 -10.24 12.67 -8.27
N VAL A 167 -8.93 12.57 -8.02
CA VAL A 167 -8.20 11.28 -8.07
C VAL A 167 -8.81 10.24 -7.13
N ILE A 168 -9.17 10.62 -5.90
CA ILE A 168 -9.84 9.70 -4.95
C ILE A 168 -11.21 9.25 -5.47
N LYS A 169 -12.01 10.17 -6.03
CA LYS A 169 -13.32 9.83 -6.62
C LYS A 169 -13.18 8.81 -7.74
N ASP A 170 -12.22 9.03 -8.65
CA ASP A 170 -11.99 8.17 -9.78
C ASP A 170 -11.51 6.79 -9.34
N LEU A 171 -10.52 6.73 -8.43
CA LEU A 171 -10.00 5.49 -7.87
C LEU A 171 -11.10 4.65 -7.22
N ILE A 172 -11.83 5.23 -6.27
CA ILE A 172 -12.88 4.50 -5.55
C ILE A 172 -14.04 4.13 -6.47
N SER A 173 -14.41 5.00 -7.40
CA SER A 173 -15.47 4.70 -8.39
C SER A 173 -15.12 3.49 -9.22
N ARG A 174 -13.87 3.36 -9.67
CA ARG A 174 -13.40 2.24 -10.47
C ARG A 174 -13.27 0.95 -9.64
N ASP A 175 -12.61 1.02 -8.49
CA ASP A 175 -12.09 -0.16 -7.81
C ASP A 175 -12.90 -0.63 -6.58
N LYS A 176 -13.96 0.11 -6.20
CA LYS A 176 -14.80 -0.24 -5.04
C LYS A 176 -15.39 -1.65 -5.05
N ASN A 177 -15.54 -2.26 -6.24
CA ASN A 177 -16.14 -3.58 -6.39
C ASN A 177 -15.10 -4.73 -6.42
N HIS A 178 -13.81 -4.42 -6.46
CA HIS A 178 -12.76 -5.43 -6.38
C HIS A 178 -12.63 -5.99 -4.95
N ALA A 179 -12.73 -7.30 -4.83
CA ALA A 179 -12.62 -7.98 -3.54
C ALA A 179 -11.19 -7.92 -2.98
N CYS A 180 -10.20 -7.90 -3.86
CA CYS A 180 -8.78 -7.80 -3.51
C CYS A 180 -8.43 -6.49 -2.81
N VAL A 181 -9.11 -5.38 -3.13
CA VAL A 181 -8.86 -4.08 -2.52
C VAL A 181 -9.42 -4.05 -1.11
N VAL A 182 -8.56 -3.96 -0.10
CA VAL A 182 -8.94 -4.00 1.32
C VAL A 182 -8.65 -2.72 2.09
N MET A 183 -7.85 -1.82 1.52
CA MET A 183 -7.48 -0.55 2.13
C MET A 183 -7.16 0.47 1.05
N TRP A 184 -7.51 1.75 1.32
CA TRP A 184 -7.18 2.88 0.47
C TRP A 184 -5.98 3.62 1.03
N SER A 185 -4.95 3.83 0.22
CA SER A 185 -3.81 4.67 0.55
C SER A 185 -3.94 6.03 -0.12
N ILE A 186 -4.01 7.08 0.69
CA ILE A 186 -4.32 8.45 0.24
C ILE A 186 -3.08 9.13 -0.35
N ALA A 187 -1.89 8.81 0.13
CA ALA A 187 -0.63 9.38 -0.36
C ALA A 187 0.56 8.53 0.05
N ASN A 188 1.65 8.61 -0.71
CA ASN A 188 2.95 8.07 -0.33
C ASN A 188 3.92 9.17 0.07
N GLU A 189 4.50 9.03 1.25
CA GLU A 189 5.57 9.88 1.79
C GLU A 189 5.32 11.40 1.69
N PRO A 190 4.10 11.87 1.99
CA PRO A 190 3.86 13.29 2.02
C PRO A 190 4.58 13.94 3.21
N ASP A 191 4.65 15.27 3.21
CA ASP A 191 5.14 16.05 4.36
C ASP A 191 4.10 16.07 5.49
N SER A 192 3.77 14.88 6.00
CA SER A 192 2.65 14.61 6.91
C SER A 192 2.84 15.21 8.31
N ALA A 193 4.06 15.61 8.65
CA ALA A 193 4.39 16.30 9.90
C ALA A 193 4.43 17.84 9.77
N ALA A 194 4.29 18.38 8.57
CA ALA A 194 4.34 19.82 8.33
C ALA A 194 3.10 20.54 8.86
N GLU A 195 3.28 21.81 9.16
CA GLU A 195 2.15 22.72 9.41
C GLU A 195 1.17 22.71 8.21
N GLY A 196 -0.13 22.61 8.48
CA GLY A 196 -1.16 22.51 7.46
C GLY A 196 -1.44 21.10 6.91
N ALA A 197 -0.58 20.09 7.19
CA ALA A 197 -0.77 18.74 6.71
C ALA A 197 -2.13 18.15 7.12
N TYR A 198 -2.52 18.29 8.37
CA TYR A 198 -3.80 17.80 8.86
C TYR A 198 -4.99 18.42 8.08
N ASP A 199 -4.96 19.73 7.84
CA ASP A 199 -6.03 20.44 7.13
C ASP A 199 -6.06 20.07 5.64
N TYR A 200 -4.91 19.72 5.05
CA TYR A 200 -4.84 19.22 3.68
C TYR A 200 -5.41 17.82 3.58
N PHE A 201 -5.02 16.88 4.45
CA PHE A 201 -5.37 15.46 4.32
C PHE A 201 -6.74 15.11 4.89
N LYS A 202 -7.21 15.79 5.96
CA LYS A 202 -8.49 15.45 6.58
C LYS A 202 -9.67 15.42 5.61
N PRO A 203 -9.90 16.43 4.74
CA PRO A 203 -10.99 16.37 3.76
C PRO A 203 -10.87 15.22 2.76
N LEU A 204 -9.65 14.75 2.44
CA LEU A 204 -9.38 13.64 1.54
C LEU A 204 -9.80 12.30 2.19
N TYR A 205 -9.46 12.10 3.47
CA TYR A 205 -9.91 10.94 4.24
C TYR A 205 -11.42 10.91 4.41
N ASP A 206 -12.02 12.04 4.74
CA ASP A 206 -13.48 12.15 4.89
C ASP A 206 -14.16 11.76 3.57
N LEU A 207 -13.67 12.28 2.44
CA LEU A 207 -14.19 11.96 1.11
C LEU A 207 -14.02 10.47 0.77
N ALA A 208 -12.87 9.89 1.01
CA ALA A 208 -12.64 8.47 0.73
C ALA A 208 -13.60 7.58 1.54
N ARG A 209 -13.80 7.89 2.83
CA ARG A 209 -14.75 7.20 3.70
C ARG A 209 -16.20 7.41 3.29
N GLU A 210 -16.54 8.57 2.75
CA GLU A 210 -17.89 8.86 2.23
C GLU A 210 -18.20 8.05 0.97
N LEU A 211 -17.26 8.02 0.03
CA LEU A 211 -17.42 7.40 -1.29
C LEU A 211 -17.38 5.87 -1.26
N ASP A 212 -16.66 5.28 -0.34
CA ASP A 212 -16.58 3.83 -0.26
C ASP A 212 -17.80 3.22 0.46
N PRO A 213 -18.68 2.50 -0.27
CA PRO A 213 -19.86 1.89 0.34
C PRO A 213 -19.52 0.79 1.34
N GLN A 214 -18.33 0.23 1.27
CA GLN A 214 -17.85 -0.83 2.16
C GLN A 214 -17.13 -0.30 3.40
N LYS A 215 -16.83 1.02 3.44
CA LYS A 215 -16.14 1.68 4.56
C LYS A 215 -14.80 1.02 4.91
N ARG A 216 -14.03 0.65 3.87
CA ARG A 216 -12.70 0.07 4.07
C ARG A 216 -11.78 1.05 4.80
N PRO A 217 -10.79 0.54 5.54
CA PRO A 217 -9.78 1.36 6.19
C PRO A 217 -9.05 2.27 5.20
N CYS A 218 -8.70 3.47 5.68
CA CYS A 218 -7.91 4.45 4.94
C CYS A 218 -6.59 4.69 5.66
N THR A 219 -5.54 4.90 4.89
CA THR A 219 -4.20 5.22 5.36
C THR A 219 -3.54 6.28 4.48
N LEU A 220 -2.43 6.82 4.92
CA LEU A 220 -1.36 7.37 4.10
C LEU A 220 -0.05 6.72 4.55
N VAL A 221 0.92 6.68 3.66
CA VAL A 221 2.22 6.07 3.93
C VAL A 221 3.18 7.11 4.46
N SER A 222 3.60 6.94 5.71
CA SER A 222 4.42 7.89 6.46
C SER A 222 5.90 7.76 6.08
N VAL A 223 6.53 8.89 5.73
CA VAL A 223 7.95 8.95 5.40
C VAL A 223 8.82 8.76 6.65
N GLN A 224 10.01 8.19 6.46
CA GLN A 224 10.98 8.08 7.55
C GLN A 224 11.37 9.45 8.13
N GLY A 225 11.48 9.52 9.45
CA GLY A 225 11.79 10.75 10.19
C GLY A 225 10.57 11.42 10.82
N THR A 226 9.35 11.04 10.44
CA THR A 226 8.14 11.45 11.15
C THR A 226 7.92 10.60 12.41
N THR A 227 7.21 11.12 13.38
CA THR A 227 6.93 10.43 14.65
C THR A 227 5.43 10.37 14.93
N ALA A 228 5.03 9.48 15.84
CA ALA A 228 3.64 9.33 16.24
C ALA A 228 3.02 10.65 16.75
N ASP A 229 3.82 11.55 17.31
CA ASP A 229 3.34 12.84 17.85
C ASP A 229 3.19 13.91 16.76
N THR A 230 4.01 13.87 15.72
CA THR A 230 4.08 14.92 14.70
C THR A 230 3.31 14.58 13.43
N ASP A 231 3.21 13.31 13.07
CA ASP A 231 2.58 12.86 11.85
C ASP A 231 1.05 12.95 11.92
N CYS A 232 0.42 13.62 10.95
CA CYS A 232 -1.03 13.74 10.90
C CYS A 232 -1.74 12.38 10.70
N SER A 233 -1.04 11.36 10.18
CA SER A 233 -1.58 10.00 10.03
C SER A 233 -1.99 9.39 11.36
N SER A 234 -1.31 9.74 12.45
CA SER A 234 -1.66 9.27 13.80
C SER A 234 -3.12 9.56 14.17
N LYS A 235 -3.68 10.66 13.66
CA LYS A 235 -5.08 11.08 13.89
C LYS A 235 -6.02 10.62 12.77
N LEU A 236 -5.55 10.56 11.53
CA LEU A 236 -6.38 10.37 10.34
C LEU A 236 -6.50 8.91 9.91
N SER A 237 -5.40 8.13 9.98
CA SER A 237 -5.35 6.76 9.47
C SER A 237 -6.02 5.74 10.39
N ASP A 238 -6.67 4.76 9.78
CA ASP A 238 -7.23 3.59 10.47
C ASP A 238 -6.14 2.53 10.73
N VAL A 239 -5.18 2.42 9.82
CA VAL A 239 -3.94 1.64 9.92
C VAL A 239 -2.77 2.58 9.74
N ILE A 240 -1.78 2.52 10.60
CA ILE A 240 -0.55 3.30 10.49
C ILE A 240 0.39 2.58 9.53
N CYS A 241 0.66 3.18 8.37
CA CYS A 241 1.57 2.63 7.36
C CYS A 241 2.89 3.40 7.36
N LEU A 242 3.99 2.69 7.50
CA LEU A 242 5.32 3.26 7.71
C LEU A 242 6.29 2.79 6.62
N ASN A 243 6.98 3.74 5.98
CA ASN A 243 8.17 3.46 5.20
C ASN A 243 9.38 3.67 6.11
N ARG A 244 10.10 2.60 6.42
CA ARG A 244 11.22 2.65 7.37
C ARG A 244 12.40 1.80 6.90
N TYR A 245 13.55 2.44 6.87
CA TYR A 245 14.79 1.88 6.33
C TYR A 245 15.90 1.86 7.40
N TYR A 246 15.54 1.40 8.61
CA TYR A 246 16.53 1.16 9.67
C TYR A 246 17.52 0.07 9.24
N GLY A 247 18.80 0.38 9.22
CA GLY A 247 19.84 -0.49 8.69
C GLY A 247 20.19 -0.23 7.23
N TRP A 248 19.47 0.69 6.56
CA TRP A 248 19.80 1.08 5.18
C TRP A 248 20.06 2.57 5.07
N TYR A 249 19.05 3.42 4.92
CA TYR A 249 19.25 4.87 4.88
C TYR A 249 19.54 5.47 6.26
N PHE A 250 19.15 4.79 7.34
CA PHE A 250 19.32 5.23 8.71
C PHE A 250 19.96 4.13 9.56
N GLY A 251 21.05 4.49 10.25
CA GLY A 251 21.77 3.58 11.14
C GLY A 251 22.62 2.51 10.43
N GLY A 252 22.52 2.36 9.12
CA GLY A 252 23.35 1.42 8.37
C GLY A 252 24.83 1.83 8.34
N PRO A 253 25.75 0.86 8.32
CA PRO A 253 25.52 -0.59 8.31
C PRO A 253 25.36 -1.23 9.70
N ASP A 254 25.26 -0.44 10.78
CA ASP A 254 25.13 -0.96 12.15
C ASP A 254 23.71 -1.45 12.43
N LEU A 255 23.47 -2.75 12.23
CA LEU A 255 22.16 -3.36 12.44
C LEU A 255 21.76 -3.42 13.92
N GLU A 256 22.72 -3.43 14.87
CA GLU A 256 22.38 -3.41 16.30
C GLU A 256 21.84 -2.05 16.75
N ILE A 257 22.41 -0.96 16.28
CA ILE A 257 21.87 0.39 16.51
C ILE A 257 20.51 0.54 15.84
N SER A 258 20.37 0.04 14.62
CA SER A 258 19.14 0.07 13.83
C SER A 258 18.02 -0.70 14.51
N GLU A 259 18.30 -1.89 15.03
CA GLU A 259 17.34 -2.71 15.80
C GLU A 259 16.82 -1.95 17.03
N LYS A 260 17.70 -1.29 17.78
CA LYS A 260 17.30 -0.49 18.95
C LYS A 260 16.44 0.72 18.56
N GLY A 261 16.80 1.39 17.46
CA GLY A 261 16.05 2.53 16.94
C GLY A 261 14.64 2.14 16.48
N LEU A 262 14.53 1.08 15.69
CA LEU A 262 13.26 0.55 15.18
C LEU A 262 12.34 0.10 16.32
N ARG A 263 12.87 -0.64 17.30
CA ARG A 263 12.10 -1.08 18.47
C ARG A 263 11.57 0.10 19.29
N LYS A 264 12.38 1.14 19.45
CA LYS A 264 11.96 2.36 20.15
C LYS A 264 10.84 3.06 19.38
N GLU A 265 10.98 3.23 18.08
CA GLU A 265 9.96 3.88 17.25
C GLU A 265 8.64 3.11 17.28
N LEU A 266 8.67 1.78 17.12
CA LEU A 266 7.46 0.94 17.23
C LEU A 266 6.79 1.07 18.59
N SER A 267 7.58 1.13 19.67
CA SER A 267 7.03 1.34 21.01
C SER A 267 6.30 2.68 21.14
N ASP A 268 6.71 3.71 20.40
CA ASP A 268 6.04 5.01 20.40
C ASP A 268 4.75 4.97 19.54
N TRP A 269 4.79 4.37 18.34
CA TRP A 269 3.60 4.18 17.51
C TRP A 269 2.54 3.29 18.17
N GLY A 270 2.95 2.26 18.89
CA GLY A 270 2.05 1.34 19.59
C GLY A 270 1.17 2.02 20.66
N LYS A 271 1.60 3.17 21.21
CA LYS A 271 0.81 3.95 22.17
C LYS A 271 -0.50 4.48 21.58
N LEU A 272 -0.62 4.54 20.25
CA LEU A 272 -1.83 4.98 19.58
C LEU A 272 -2.96 3.94 19.64
N GLY A 273 -2.67 2.68 19.96
CA GLY A 273 -3.66 1.59 20.00
C GLY A 273 -4.26 1.27 18.64
N LYS A 274 -3.53 1.52 17.56
CA LYS A 274 -3.90 1.23 16.17
C LYS A 274 -3.01 0.15 15.59
N PRO A 275 -3.48 -0.59 14.57
CA PRO A 275 -2.58 -1.50 13.83
C PRO A 275 -1.53 -0.70 13.08
N VAL A 276 -0.32 -1.23 13.07
CA VAL A 276 0.84 -0.67 12.36
C VAL A 276 1.28 -1.64 11.27
N MET A 277 1.71 -1.13 10.13
CA MET A 277 2.20 -1.91 9.01
C MET A 277 3.40 -1.23 8.39
N PHE A 278 4.42 -2.02 8.03
CA PHE A 278 5.52 -1.55 7.21
C PHE A 278 5.16 -1.67 5.73
N THR A 279 5.06 -0.54 5.06
CA THR A 279 4.71 -0.47 3.63
C THR A 279 5.93 -0.37 2.73
N GLU A 280 7.08 -0.04 3.32
CA GLU A 280 8.38 -0.16 2.70
C GLU A 280 9.46 -0.39 3.76
N TYR A 281 10.27 -1.40 3.54
CA TYR A 281 11.57 -1.64 4.17
C TYR A 281 12.41 -2.50 3.23
N GLY A 282 13.71 -2.32 3.20
CA GLY A 282 14.58 -3.05 2.29
C GLY A 282 15.98 -2.46 2.23
N ALA A 283 16.89 -3.21 1.64
CA ALA A 283 18.26 -2.80 1.36
C ALA A 283 18.58 -3.04 -0.11
N ASP A 284 19.10 -2.03 -0.79
CA ASP A 284 19.54 -2.20 -2.19
C ASP A 284 20.65 -3.24 -2.25
N THR A 285 20.55 -4.15 -3.20
CA THR A 285 21.42 -5.31 -3.31
C THR A 285 21.82 -5.53 -4.75
N VAL A 286 23.09 -5.82 -4.97
CA VAL A 286 23.61 -6.18 -6.29
C VAL A 286 23.57 -7.71 -6.42
N SER A 287 22.74 -8.22 -7.32
CA SER A 287 22.61 -9.68 -7.54
C SER A 287 23.95 -10.35 -7.82
N GLY A 288 24.26 -11.38 -7.06
CA GLY A 288 25.53 -12.13 -7.18
C GLY A 288 26.73 -11.43 -6.50
N LEU A 289 26.52 -10.31 -5.81
CA LEU A 289 27.59 -9.71 -4.99
C LEU A 289 27.59 -10.36 -3.62
N HIS A 290 28.70 -11.07 -3.33
CA HIS A 290 28.95 -11.78 -2.08
C HIS A 290 30.23 -11.30 -1.39
N ASP A 291 30.24 -11.29 -0.07
CA ASP A 291 31.42 -11.03 0.73
C ASP A 291 31.44 -11.94 1.97
N THR A 292 32.60 -12.20 2.50
CA THR A 292 32.77 -12.97 3.76
C THR A 292 32.33 -12.18 5.01
N THR A 293 32.19 -10.87 4.87
CA THR A 293 31.61 -9.97 5.85
C THR A 293 30.38 -9.34 5.22
N SER A 294 29.28 -9.27 5.96
CA SER A 294 28.04 -8.65 5.48
C SER A 294 28.24 -7.14 5.35
N VAL A 295 28.55 -6.70 4.14
CA VAL A 295 28.67 -5.28 3.81
C VAL A 295 27.49 -4.82 2.98
N MET A 296 27.09 -3.56 3.08
CA MET A 296 25.99 -2.99 2.29
C MET A 296 26.15 -3.33 0.81
N TYR A 297 25.03 -3.58 0.12
CA TYR A 297 24.88 -4.06 -1.25
C TYR A 297 25.14 -5.54 -1.49
N THR A 298 25.66 -6.31 -0.52
CA THR A 298 25.81 -7.77 -0.65
C THR A 298 24.50 -8.50 -0.38
N GLU A 299 24.35 -9.71 -0.90
CA GLU A 299 23.20 -10.57 -0.62
C GLU A 299 23.16 -11.00 0.86
N GLU A 300 24.32 -11.21 1.48
CA GLU A 300 24.45 -11.50 2.92
C GLU A 300 23.87 -10.36 3.77
N TYR A 301 24.22 -9.11 3.44
CA TYR A 301 23.69 -7.95 4.15
C TYR A 301 22.17 -7.84 4.02
N GLN A 302 21.64 -8.10 2.84
CA GLN A 302 20.19 -8.10 2.62
C GLN A 302 19.48 -9.13 3.51
N VAL A 303 20.03 -10.33 3.64
CA VAL A 303 19.48 -11.38 4.51
C VAL A 303 19.50 -10.92 5.97
N GLU A 304 20.63 -10.46 6.49
CA GLU A 304 20.74 -9.97 7.87
C GLU A 304 19.83 -8.77 8.14
N TYR A 305 19.68 -7.89 7.15
CA TYR A 305 18.77 -6.76 7.23
C TYR A 305 17.31 -7.22 7.41
N TYR A 306 16.85 -8.19 6.61
CA TYR A 306 15.50 -8.73 6.74
C TYR A 306 15.32 -9.48 8.06
N GLU A 307 16.29 -10.30 8.46
CA GLU A 307 16.23 -11.03 9.72
C GLU A 307 16.11 -10.06 10.92
N MET A 308 16.88 -8.98 10.94
CA MET A 308 16.82 -7.96 12.00
C MET A 308 15.45 -7.27 12.04
N ASN A 309 14.95 -6.81 10.89
CA ASN A 309 13.67 -6.10 10.83
C ASN A 309 12.50 -7.02 11.21
N ASN A 310 12.43 -8.22 10.62
CA ASN A 310 11.36 -9.18 10.88
C ASN A 310 11.35 -9.62 12.35
N LYS A 311 12.51 -9.85 12.96
CA LYS A 311 12.62 -10.13 14.38
C LYS A 311 11.97 -9.04 15.23
N VAL A 312 12.18 -7.78 14.91
CA VAL A 312 11.59 -6.66 15.67
C VAL A 312 10.09 -6.56 15.39
N PHE A 313 9.63 -6.80 14.16
CA PHE A 313 8.21 -6.78 13.83
C PHE A 313 7.44 -7.83 14.62
N ASP A 314 7.99 -9.03 14.75
CA ASP A 314 7.38 -10.15 15.47
C ASP A 314 7.26 -9.92 16.99
N GLU A 315 7.95 -8.94 17.55
CA GLU A 315 7.86 -8.59 18.99
C GLU A 315 6.57 -7.82 19.34
N PHE A 316 5.83 -7.31 18.34
CA PHE A 316 4.72 -6.39 18.56
C PHE A 316 3.39 -6.90 17.98
N ASP A 317 2.46 -7.28 18.81
CA ASP A 317 1.13 -7.80 18.42
C ASP A 317 0.28 -6.81 17.57
N PHE A 318 0.62 -5.52 17.58
CA PHE A 318 -0.06 -4.51 16.80
C PHE A 318 0.55 -4.32 15.40
N VAL A 319 1.67 -4.95 15.10
CA VAL A 319 2.20 -5.02 13.73
C VAL A 319 1.40 -6.04 12.95
N VAL A 320 0.72 -5.57 11.91
CA VAL A 320 -0.21 -6.39 11.11
C VAL A 320 0.32 -6.67 9.70
N GLY A 321 1.54 -6.26 9.40
CA GLY A 321 2.12 -6.58 8.10
C GLY A 321 3.43 -5.89 7.79
N GLU A 322 4.06 -6.47 6.77
CA GLU A 322 5.31 -6.01 6.18
C GLU A 322 5.28 -6.16 4.66
N GLN A 323 5.67 -5.12 3.96
CA GLN A 323 5.86 -5.12 2.52
C GLN A 323 7.25 -4.61 2.19
N ALA A 324 8.07 -5.49 1.61
CA ALA A 324 9.43 -5.13 1.23
C ALA A 324 9.43 -4.14 0.05
N TRP A 325 10.33 -3.21 0.04
CA TRP A 325 10.64 -2.38 -1.10
C TRP A 325 11.88 -2.95 -1.78
N ASN A 326 11.72 -3.50 -2.99
CA ASN A 326 10.48 -3.71 -3.70
C ASN A 326 10.44 -5.10 -4.33
N PHE A 327 9.32 -5.44 -4.96
CA PHE A 327 9.12 -6.74 -5.59
C PHE A 327 10.10 -7.02 -6.74
N ALA A 328 10.35 -6.03 -7.61
CA ALA A 328 11.23 -6.13 -8.75
C ALA A 328 11.77 -4.76 -9.15
N ASP A 329 12.96 -4.73 -9.73
CA ASP A 329 13.57 -3.52 -10.25
C ASP A 329 12.64 -2.82 -11.24
N PHE A 330 12.67 -1.51 -11.23
CA PHE A 330 11.87 -0.66 -12.10
C PHE A 330 12.73 0.49 -12.65
N ALA A 331 12.34 1.04 -13.80
CA ALA A 331 13.07 2.11 -14.43
C ALA A 331 13.05 3.40 -13.61
N THR A 332 14.22 3.99 -13.40
CA THR A 332 14.39 5.29 -12.75
C THR A 332 15.26 6.20 -13.62
N SER A 333 15.31 7.49 -13.29
CA SER A 333 16.27 8.39 -13.91
C SER A 333 17.68 8.00 -13.53
N GLN A 334 18.58 7.90 -14.50
CA GLN A 334 20.00 7.70 -14.24
C GLN A 334 20.59 8.88 -13.48
N SER A 335 21.39 8.60 -12.48
CA SER A 335 22.10 9.59 -11.69
C SER A 335 23.38 9.00 -11.09
N LEU A 336 24.16 9.80 -10.40
CA LEU A 336 25.35 9.31 -9.68
C LEU A 336 25.01 8.31 -8.56
N LEU A 337 23.78 8.36 -8.04
CA LEU A 337 23.29 7.45 -7.00
C LEU A 337 22.53 6.24 -7.58
N ARG A 338 22.08 6.33 -8.82
CA ARG A 338 21.28 5.30 -9.51
C ARG A 338 21.79 5.09 -10.92
N VAL A 339 23.00 4.57 -11.01
CA VAL A 339 23.73 4.44 -12.30
C VAL A 339 23.09 3.45 -13.27
N GLN A 340 22.30 2.53 -12.77
CA GLN A 340 21.61 1.55 -13.60
C GLN A 340 20.22 2.03 -14.08
N GLY A 341 19.74 3.15 -13.54
CA GLY A 341 18.45 3.76 -13.91
C GLY A 341 17.23 3.05 -13.39
#